data_5959b0658c50b244f190f931fd75920d
#
_entry.id   5959b0658c50b244f190f931fd75920d
#
_cell.length_a   1.000
_cell.length_b   1.000
_cell.length_c   1.000
_cell.angle_alpha   90.00
_cell.angle_beta   90.00
_cell.angle_gamma   90.00
#
_symmetry.space_group_name_H-M   'P 1'
#
loop_
_entity.id
_entity.type
_entity.pdbx_description
1 polymer ?
#
loop_
_entity_poly.entity_id
_entity_poly.type
_entity_poly.pdbx_seq_one_letter_code
_entity_poly.pdbx_strand_id
1 'polypeptide(L)'
;LGDVYKRQDKFIINHIHGTLKDYASIIFGYGDELDDRYTELVKLNNNDFLHNIKSIKYLETDNYRKMLAFIDSAPYQVYIMGHSCGNSDRTLLNTLFEHENCLSIKPFYYVKEDGSDNYLEMVQNISRNFTDMKLMRDRVVNKTYCEKLLDI
;
A
#
# COMPACT_ATOMS: atom_id res chain seq x y z
N LEU A 1 37.57 6.85 1.22
CA LEU A 1 36.90 8.01 0.60
C LEU A 1 36.09 7.66 -0.66
N GLY A 2 36.37 6.55 -1.35
CA GLY A 2 35.64 6.13 -2.55
C GLY A 2 34.24 5.59 -2.31
N ASP A 3 33.90 5.11 -1.12
CA ASP A 3 32.60 4.50 -0.82
C ASP A 3 31.51 5.50 -0.39
N VAL A 4 31.90 6.68 0.04
CA VAL A 4 30.94 7.71 0.48
C VAL A 4 30.21 8.36 -0.72
N TYR A 5 30.88 8.44 -1.87
CA TYR A 5 30.29 9.04 -3.09
C TYR A 5 29.41 8.07 -3.91
N LYS A 6 29.41 6.77 -3.62
CA LYS A 6 28.52 5.78 -4.28
C LYS A 6 27.14 5.68 -3.65
N ARG A 7 26.83 6.42 -2.59
CA ARG A 7 25.50 6.49 -1.94
C ARG A 7 24.62 7.60 -2.51
N GLN A 8 24.97 8.19 -3.64
CA GLN A 8 24.13 9.17 -4.27
C GLN A 8 22.92 8.51 -4.93
N ASP A 9 21.75 8.92 -4.48
CA ASP A 9 20.45 8.83 -5.12
C ASP A 9 19.87 7.41 -5.30
N LYS A 10 19.61 6.74 -4.18
CA LYS A 10 18.84 5.48 -4.19
C LYS A 10 17.43 5.68 -3.66
N PHE A 11 16.73 6.71 -4.09
CA PHE A 11 15.29 6.76 -3.93
C PHE A 11 14.64 6.53 -5.29
N ILE A 12 13.54 5.79 -5.27
CA ILE A 12 12.69 5.55 -6.43
C ILE A 12 11.32 6.15 -6.11
N ILE A 13 10.84 7.02 -6.98
CA ILE A 13 9.47 7.50 -6.92
C ILE A 13 8.65 6.61 -7.86
N ASN A 14 7.69 5.90 -7.29
CA ASN A 14 6.76 5.06 -8.04
C ASN A 14 5.33 5.59 -7.86
N HIS A 15 4.80 6.25 -8.87
CA HIS A 15 3.42 6.70 -8.90
C HIS A 15 2.51 5.53 -9.27
N ILE A 16 2.21 4.66 -8.31
CA ILE A 16 1.51 3.41 -8.55
C ILE A 16 0.13 3.60 -9.21
N HIS A 17 -0.53 4.72 -8.97
CA HIS A 17 -1.82 5.08 -9.57
C HIS A 17 -1.69 6.04 -10.75
N GLY A 18 -0.48 6.24 -11.27
CA GLY A 18 -0.22 7.14 -12.39
C GLY A 18 -0.03 8.61 -12.01
N THR A 19 0.07 9.45 -13.01
CA THR A 19 0.29 10.89 -12.86
C THR A 19 -0.59 11.72 -13.79
N LEU A 20 -0.92 12.95 -13.39
CA LEU A 20 -1.65 13.90 -14.25
C LEU A 20 -0.85 14.36 -15.49
N LYS A 21 0.45 14.09 -15.54
CA LYS A 21 1.28 14.38 -16.71
C LYS A 21 1.13 13.33 -17.81
N ASP A 22 0.71 12.14 -17.43
CA ASP A 22 0.42 11.01 -18.32
C ASP A 22 -0.95 10.43 -17.96
N TYR A 23 -1.99 10.95 -18.60
CA TYR A 23 -3.37 10.53 -18.34
C TYR A 23 -3.61 9.03 -18.63
N ALA A 24 -2.87 8.44 -19.55
CA ALA A 24 -2.98 7.02 -19.86
C ALA A 24 -2.47 6.13 -18.70
N SER A 25 -1.63 6.67 -17.82
CA SER A 25 -1.12 5.96 -16.64
C SER A 25 -2.06 5.97 -15.45
N ILE A 26 -3.15 6.77 -15.49
CA ILE A 26 -4.03 6.96 -14.33
C ILE A 26 -4.86 5.70 -14.09
N ILE A 27 -4.67 5.12 -12.92
CA ILE A 27 -5.44 3.97 -12.43
C ILE A 27 -6.54 4.48 -11.50
N PHE A 28 -7.76 4.46 -11.99
CA PHE A 28 -8.96 4.76 -11.23
C PHE A 28 -9.88 3.54 -11.25
N GLY A 29 -10.29 3.07 -10.08
CA GLY A 29 -11.09 1.87 -9.99
C GLY A 29 -11.48 1.51 -8.55
N TYR A 30 -12.19 0.42 -8.41
CA TYR A 30 -12.70 -0.10 -7.15
C TYR A 30 -12.45 -1.61 -7.06
N GLY A 31 -12.54 -2.11 -5.83
CA GLY A 31 -12.49 -3.54 -5.56
C GLY A 31 -11.16 -4.20 -5.94
N ASP A 32 -11.05 -5.42 -5.59
CA ASP A 32 -9.92 -6.27 -5.91
C ASP A 32 -10.32 -7.76 -5.77
N GLU A 33 -9.43 -8.66 -6.12
CA GLU A 33 -9.63 -10.11 -6.04
C GLU A 33 -9.76 -10.66 -4.61
N LEU A 34 -9.46 -9.85 -3.58
CA LEU A 34 -9.64 -10.21 -2.17
C LEU A 34 -11.04 -9.83 -1.65
N ASP A 35 -11.86 -9.12 -2.44
CA ASP A 35 -13.25 -8.81 -2.11
C ASP A 35 -14.13 -10.05 -2.36
N ASP A 36 -14.95 -10.44 -1.38
CA ASP A 36 -15.83 -11.62 -1.48
C ASP A 36 -16.75 -11.57 -2.72
N ARG A 37 -17.18 -10.37 -3.11
CA ARG A 37 -18.04 -10.15 -4.29
C ARG A 37 -17.30 -10.31 -5.62
N TYR A 38 -15.96 -10.27 -5.64
CA TYR A 38 -15.18 -10.44 -6.86
C TYR A 38 -15.49 -11.78 -7.54
N THR A 39 -15.53 -12.86 -6.76
CA THR A 39 -15.86 -14.20 -7.26
C THR A 39 -17.25 -14.26 -7.91
N GLU A 40 -18.23 -13.53 -7.38
CA GLU A 40 -19.57 -13.44 -7.95
C GLU A 40 -19.56 -12.67 -9.27
N LEU A 41 -18.84 -11.54 -9.34
CA LEU A 41 -18.70 -10.74 -10.56
C LEU A 41 -18.03 -11.54 -11.69
N VAL A 42 -16.98 -12.28 -11.39
CA VAL A 42 -16.27 -13.13 -12.38
C VAL A 42 -17.22 -14.19 -12.96
N LYS A 43 -18.08 -14.81 -12.14
CA LYS A 43 -19.04 -15.83 -12.59
C LYS A 43 -20.08 -15.29 -13.57
N LEU A 44 -20.34 -13.99 -13.59
CA LEU A 44 -21.26 -13.38 -14.55
C LEU A 44 -20.72 -13.39 -15.98
N ASN A 45 -19.43 -13.67 -16.17
CA ASN A 45 -18.77 -13.73 -17.48
C ASN A 45 -19.03 -12.50 -18.35
N ASN A 46 -19.07 -11.32 -17.73
CA ASN A 46 -19.26 -10.03 -18.39
C ASN A 46 -18.12 -9.07 -18.01
N ASN A 47 -17.32 -8.69 -19.00
CA ASN A 47 -16.14 -7.84 -18.81
C ASN A 47 -16.47 -6.43 -18.35
N ASP A 48 -17.69 -5.92 -18.57
CA ASP A 48 -18.09 -4.60 -18.11
C ASP A 48 -18.00 -4.46 -16.59
N PHE A 49 -18.27 -5.55 -15.85
CA PHE A 49 -18.13 -5.58 -14.39
C PHE A 49 -16.68 -5.61 -13.93
N LEU A 50 -15.75 -6.05 -14.77
CA LEU A 50 -14.33 -6.15 -14.46
C LEU A 50 -13.52 -4.94 -14.95
N HIS A 51 -14.09 -4.14 -15.82
CA HIS A 51 -13.40 -3.03 -16.49
C HIS A 51 -12.74 -2.03 -15.51
N ASN A 52 -13.36 -1.78 -14.37
CA ASN A 52 -12.86 -0.85 -13.36
C ASN A 52 -12.31 -1.55 -12.11
N ILE A 53 -12.01 -2.84 -12.17
CA ILE A 53 -11.31 -3.52 -11.10
C ILE A 53 -9.85 -3.05 -11.06
N LYS A 54 -9.44 -2.50 -9.93
CA LYS A 54 -8.16 -1.80 -9.78
C LYS A 54 -6.97 -2.73 -9.95
N SER A 55 -7.04 -3.95 -9.43
CA SER A 55 -5.99 -4.94 -9.57
C SER A 55 -5.72 -5.36 -11.02
N ILE A 56 -6.78 -5.42 -11.85
CA ILE A 56 -6.63 -5.67 -13.29
C ILE A 56 -5.97 -4.47 -13.98
N LYS A 57 -6.34 -3.25 -13.60
CA LYS A 57 -5.78 -2.03 -14.18
C LYS A 57 -4.29 -1.81 -13.88
N TYR A 58 -3.74 -2.43 -12.84
CA TYR A 58 -2.29 -2.42 -12.62
C TYR A 58 -1.49 -3.05 -13.77
N LEU A 59 -2.13 -3.82 -14.64
CA LEU A 59 -1.48 -4.40 -15.83
C LEU A 59 -1.41 -3.43 -17.03
N GLU A 60 -2.09 -2.29 -16.96
CA GLU A 60 -2.04 -1.27 -18.03
C GLU A 60 -0.71 -0.49 -18.03
N THR A 61 0.05 -0.53 -16.92
CA THR A 61 1.36 0.10 -16.78
C THR A 61 2.38 -0.87 -16.18
N ASP A 62 3.65 -0.48 -16.16
CA ASP A 62 4.70 -1.27 -15.51
C ASP A 62 4.98 -0.87 -14.04
N ASN A 63 4.21 0.09 -13.49
CA ASN A 63 4.44 0.62 -12.15
C ASN A 63 4.31 -0.45 -11.07
N TYR A 64 3.29 -1.32 -11.17
CA TYR A 64 3.12 -2.42 -10.23
C TYR A 64 4.27 -3.43 -10.32
N ARG A 65 4.73 -3.76 -11.53
CA ARG A 65 5.88 -4.65 -11.74
C ARG A 65 7.19 -4.06 -11.20
N LYS A 66 7.39 -2.74 -11.32
CA LYS A 66 8.54 -2.03 -10.73
C LYS A 66 8.51 -2.09 -9.21
N MET A 67 7.34 -1.96 -8.62
CA MET A 67 7.16 -2.13 -7.17
C MET A 67 7.51 -3.56 -6.75
N LEU A 68 6.99 -4.58 -7.44
CA LEU A 68 7.33 -5.99 -7.16
C LEU A 68 8.85 -6.20 -7.21
N ALA A 69 9.50 -5.77 -8.28
CA ALA A 69 10.95 -5.90 -8.42
C ALA A 69 11.73 -5.20 -7.29
N PHE A 70 11.19 -4.07 -6.77
CA PHE A 70 11.79 -3.37 -5.63
C PHE A 70 11.66 -4.18 -4.34
N ILE A 71 10.46 -4.66 -4.00
CA ILE A 71 10.23 -5.41 -2.75
C ILE A 71 10.87 -6.80 -2.76
N ASP A 72 11.04 -7.41 -3.95
CA ASP A 72 11.77 -8.68 -4.11
C ASP A 72 13.27 -8.53 -3.87
N SER A 73 13.82 -7.33 -4.04
CA SER A 73 15.27 -7.13 -4.11
C SER A 73 15.99 -7.23 -2.76
N ALA A 74 15.33 -6.91 -1.64
CA ALA A 74 15.90 -6.93 -0.30
C ALA A 74 14.83 -6.76 0.79
N PRO A 75 15.13 -7.10 2.06
CA PRO A 75 14.27 -6.78 3.19
C PRO A 75 13.99 -5.27 3.28
N TYR A 76 12.74 -4.92 3.59
CA TYR A 76 12.29 -3.52 3.66
C TYR A 76 11.36 -3.25 4.84
N GLN A 77 11.20 -1.97 5.15
CA GLN A 77 10.23 -1.46 6.11
C GLN A 77 9.24 -0.55 5.39
N VAL A 78 7.98 -0.58 5.81
CA VAL A 78 6.93 0.29 5.29
C VAL A 78 6.69 1.44 6.27
N TYR A 79 6.75 2.67 5.79
CA TYR A 79 6.35 3.87 6.51
C TYR A 79 5.10 4.45 5.86
N ILE A 80 4.00 4.53 6.61
CA ILE A 80 2.72 5.04 6.11
C ILE A 80 2.56 6.48 6.54
N MET A 81 2.60 7.40 5.58
CA MET A 81 2.49 8.83 5.79
C MET A 81 1.32 9.39 4.97
N GLY A 82 0.24 9.82 5.63
CA GLY A 82 -0.91 10.45 4.99
C GLY A 82 -1.81 9.52 4.15
N HIS A 83 -1.61 8.21 4.22
CA HIS A 83 -2.43 7.22 3.52
C HIS A 83 -3.42 6.54 4.47
N SER A 84 -4.69 6.44 4.06
CA SER A 84 -5.76 5.87 4.90
C SER A 84 -5.76 4.35 5.01
N CYS A 85 -5.04 3.65 4.15
CA CYS A 85 -5.04 2.18 4.03
C CYS A 85 -6.44 1.58 3.83
N GLY A 86 -7.30 2.31 3.09
CA GLY A 86 -8.65 1.85 2.77
C GLY A 86 -8.69 0.66 1.82
N ASN A 87 -9.84 0.00 1.76
CA ASN A 87 -10.04 -1.24 0.99
C ASN A 87 -9.84 -1.08 -0.53
N SER A 88 -9.88 0.15 -1.06
CA SER A 88 -9.66 0.38 -2.49
C SER A 88 -8.26 0.00 -2.99
N ASP A 89 -7.31 -0.14 -2.06
CA ASP A 89 -5.92 -0.50 -2.35
C ASP A 89 -5.51 -1.83 -1.71
N ARG A 90 -6.50 -2.66 -1.34
CA ARG A 90 -6.28 -3.87 -0.56
C ARG A 90 -5.29 -4.83 -1.21
N THR A 91 -5.43 -5.12 -2.50
CA THR A 91 -4.48 -5.99 -3.21
C THR A 91 -3.05 -5.45 -3.16
N LEU A 92 -2.87 -4.16 -3.42
CA LEU A 92 -1.57 -3.50 -3.35
C LEU A 92 -0.99 -3.56 -1.94
N LEU A 93 -1.79 -3.18 -0.94
CA LEU A 93 -1.35 -3.13 0.46
C LEU A 93 -1.09 -4.52 1.03
N ASN A 94 -1.93 -5.51 0.70
CA ASN A 94 -1.69 -6.91 1.07
C ASN A 94 -0.36 -7.40 0.51
N THR A 95 -0.09 -7.15 -0.78
CA THR A 95 1.18 -7.51 -1.42
C THR A 95 2.38 -6.88 -0.69
N LEU A 96 2.29 -5.60 -0.32
CA LEU A 96 3.36 -4.92 0.42
C LEU A 96 3.51 -5.40 1.85
N PHE A 97 2.40 -5.71 2.53
CA PHE A 97 2.39 -5.99 3.97
C PHE A 97 2.72 -7.44 4.29
N GLU A 98 2.27 -8.38 3.45
CA GLU A 98 2.47 -9.81 3.66
C GLU A 98 3.70 -10.38 2.91
N HIS A 99 4.38 -9.57 2.10
CA HIS A 99 5.59 -9.99 1.42
C HIS A 99 6.66 -10.52 2.39
N GLU A 100 7.38 -11.57 2.02
CA GLU A 100 8.40 -12.19 2.87
C GLU A 100 9.51 -11.23 3.32
N ASN A 101 9.86 -10.26 2.47
CA ASN A 101 10.87 -9.25 2.76
C ASN A 101 10.35 -8.07 3.61
N CYS A 102 9.06 -7.99 3.92
CA CYS A 102 8.51 -6.92 4.76
C CYS A 102 8.82 -7.19 6.23
N LEU A 103 9.68 -6.37 6.83
CA LEU A 103 10.12 -6.52 8.23
C LEU A 103 9.17 -5.83 9.20
N SER A 104 8.67 -4.63 8.85
CA SER A 104 7.79 -3.86 9.73
C SER A 104 6.96 -2.83 8.98
N ILE A 105 5.86 -2.42 9.59
CA ILE A 105 4.92 -1.42 9.06
C ILE A 105 4.70 -0.38 10.15
N LYS A 106 5.22 0.84 9.93
CA LYS A 106 5.13 1.95 10.89
C LYS A 106 4.15 3.01 10.37
N PRO A 107 2.94 3.13 10.94
CA PRO A 107 2.05 4.23 10.63
C PRO A 107 2.46 5.50 11.36
N PHE A 108 2.42 6.65 10.67
CA PHE A 108 2.48 7.97 11.26
C PHE A 108 1.05 8.48 11.42
N TYR A 109 0.65 8.78 12.65
CA TYR A 109 -0.72 9.13 12.99
C TYR A 109 -0.94 10.64 13.12
N TYR A 110 -2.16 11.07 12.92
CA TYR A 110 -2.59 12.45 13.08
C TYR A 110 -3.17 12.66 14.48
N VAL A 111 -2.83 13.79 15.11
CA VAL A 111 -3.41 14.21 16.38
C VAL A 111 -4.41 15.34 16.10
N LYS A 112 -5.66 15.14 16.56
CA LYS A 112 -6.75 16.09 16.40
C LYS A 112 -6.65 17.23 17.41
N GLU A 113 -7.41 18.32 17.20
CA GLU A 113 -7.45 19.49 18.10
C GLU A 113 -7.89 19.15 19.53
N ASP A 114 -8.75 18.14 19.70
CA ASP A 114 -9.21 17.64 21.01
C ASP A 114 -8.19 16.75 21.73
N GLY A 115 -6.99 16.56 21.16
CA GLY A 115 -5.93 15.71 21.70
C GLY A 115 -6.10 14.21 21.42
N SER A 116 -7.21 13.78 20.81
CA SER A 116 -7.35 12.41 20.31
C SER A 116 -6.50 12.20 19.06
N ASP A 117 -6.24 10.94 18.70
CA ASP A 117 -5.49 10.61 17.48
C ASP A 117 -6.16 9.49 16.70
N ASN A 118 -5.72 9.30 15.47
CA ASN A 118 -6.28 8.31 14.57
C ASN A 118 -5.43 7.02 14.47
N TYR A 119 -4.48 6.77 15.39
CA TYR A 119 -3.64 5.58 15.33
C TYR A 119 -4.45 4.28 15.28
N LEU A 120 -5.43 4.14 16.19
CA LEU A 120 -6.27 2.93 16.24
C LEU A 120 -7.07 2.74 14.96
N GLU A 121 -7.61 3.81 14.39
CA GLU A 121 -8.32 3.78 13.11
C GLU A 121 -7.39 3.31 11.99
N MET A 122 -6.16 3.83 11.93
CA MET A 122 -5.15 3.39 10.96
C MET A 122 -4.83 1.90 11.11
N VAL A 123 -4.62 1.41 12.33
CA VAL A 123 -4.36 -0.01 12.59
C VAL A 123 -5.54 -0.88 12.17
N GLN A 124 -6.78 -0.44 12.42
CA GLN A 124 -7.98 -1.13 11.95
C GLN A 124 -8.05 -1.21 10.42
N ASN A 125 -7.71 -0.10 9.74
CA ASN A 125 -7.65 -0.09 8.28
C ASN A 125 -6.52 -0.99 7.75
N ILE A 126 -5.33 -0.91 8.34
CA ILE A 126 -4.21 -1.79 8.02
C ILE A 126 -4.60 -3.25 8.18
N SER A 127 -5.29 -3.60 9.28
CA SER A 127 -5.68 -4.98 9.56
C SER A 127 -6.59 -5.60 8.48
N ARG A 128 -7.43 -4.79 7.82
CA ARG A 128 -8.30 -5.26 6.73
C ARG A 128 -7.52 -5.65 5.46
N ASN A 129 -6.27 -5.21 5.35
CA ASN A 129 -5.39 -5.53 4.24
C ASN A 129 -4.56 -6.79 4.49
N PHE A 130 -4.70 -7.44 5.64
CA PHE A 130 -4.07 -8.71 5.96
C PHE A 130 -5.02 -9.88 5.77
N THR A 131 -4.49 -11.01 5.36
CA THR A 131 -5.12 -12.33 5.41
C THR A 131 -4.60 -13.12 6.61
N ASP A 132 -3.34 -12.91 7.01
CA ASP A 132 -2.72 -13.49 8.21
C ASP A 132 -2.64 -12.48 9.36
N MET A 133 -3.52 -12.63 10.35
CA MET A 133 -3.57 -11.76 11.53
C MET A 133 -2.41 -11.96 12.50
N LYS A 134 -1.70 -13.09 12.45
CA LYS A 134 -0.46 -13.28 13.22
C LYS A 134 0.64 -12.43 12.62
N LEU A 135 0.77 -12.46 11.31
CA LEU A 135 1.74 -11.65 10.57
C LEU A 135 1.48 -10.14 10.76
N MET A 136 0.20 -9.74 10.76
CA MET A 136 -0.19 -8.36 11.08
C MET A 136 0.34 -7.91 12.44
N ARG A 137 0.14 -8.70 13.50
CA ARG A 137 0.60 -8.36 14.86
C ARG A 137 2.11 -8.36 14.99
N ASP A 138 2.80 -9.16 14.20
CA ASP A 138 4.26 -9.22 14.18
C ASP A 138 4.87 -7.98 13.52
N ARG A 139 4.28 -7.53 12.41
CA ARG A 139 4.85 -6.48 11.56
C ARG A 139 4.42 -5.06 11.90
N VAL A 140 3.19 -4.88 12.39
CA VAL A 140 2.68 -3.53 12.68
C VAL A 140 3.31 -2.99 13.97
N VAL A 141 3.99 -1.85 13.84
CA VAL A 141 4.71 -1.19 14.92
C VAL A 141 3.73 -0.66 15.97
N ASN A 142 3.97 -0.96 17.25
CA ASN A 142 3.15 -0.50 18.36
C ASN A 142 3.14 1.04 18.46
N LYS A 143 2.02 1.60 18.94
CA LYS A 143 1.85 3.05 19.09
C LYS A 143 3.00 3.74 19.83
N THR A 144 3.56 3.08 20.85
CA THR A 144 4.66 3.61 21.66
C THR A 144 5.94 3.89 20.87
N TYR A 145 6.09 3.25 19.71
CA TYR A 145 7.23 3.44 18.78
C TYR A 145 6.84 4.18 17.49
N CYS A 146 5.58 4.58 17.39
CA CYS A 146 5.09 5.41 16.29
C CYS A 146 5.17 6.89 16.64
N GLU A 147 5.20 7.73 15.63
CA GLU A 147 5.30 9.17 15.75
C GLU A 147 4.08 9.83 15.12
N LYS A 148 3.74 11.02 15.61
CA LYS A 148 2.72 11.83 14.94
C LYS A 148 3.26 12.34 13.62
N LEU A 149 2.39 12.38 12.61
CA LEU A 149 2.67 13.10 11.37
C LEU A 149 2.79 14.57 11.74
N LEU A 150 3.91 15.21 11.35
CA LEU A 150 4.10 16.63 11.59
C LEU A 150 3.13 17.42 10.71
N ASP A 151 2.54 18.46 11.29
CA ASP A 151 1.81 19.47 10.51
C ASP A 151 2.83 20.18 9.61
N ILE A 152 2.62 20.09 8.29
CA ILE A 152 3.45 20.78 7.28
C ILE A 152 2.85 22.14 7.02
#